data_e6567a38e6c2144757f10c010f7a35ee
#
_entry.id   e6567a38e6c2144757f10c010f7a35ee
#
_cell.length_a   1.000
_cell.length_b   1.000
_cell.length_c   1.000
_cell.angle_alpha   90.00
_cell.angle_beta   90.00
_cell.angle_gamma   90.00
#
_symmetry.space_group_name_H-M   'P 1'
#
loop_
_entity.id
_entity.type
_entity.pdbx_description
1 polymer ?
#
loop_
_entity_poly.entity_id
_entity_poly.type
_entity_poly.pdbx_seq_one_letter_code
_entity_poly.pdbx_strand_id
1 'polypeptide(L)'
;MPRRCLPDRRCLPDRQRGFTLLEMLVALVVLGFLVVGLTQGVRAGLALWQAQRQRLTQTADLDAAARMLRVLLTQMPAIPVSEPASSNNGATATKGSADRFAFVGDLPTGFGTTRRADITVGFNHQSLVLLWTPHRHEFWSTPRPPLAETGLVHGIERLELAYWGAPAPGQPAGWQTQWDGPEPPDLVRLRLIFAKGDRRRWPDLIAAPRLRRQQ
;
A
#
# COMPACT_ATOMS: atom_id res chain seq x y z
N MET A 1 -70.12 46.58 50.15
CA MET A 1 -70.18 46.03 48.77
C MET A 1 -69.85 44.53 48.81
N PRO A 2 -70.78 43.64 48.49
CA PRO A 2 -70.56 42.23 48.67
C PRO A 2 -69.87 41.64 47.44
N ARG A 3 -68.84 40.86 47.71
CA ARG A 3 -68.11 40.11 46.66
C ARG A 3 -68.98 38.90 46.25
N ARG A 4 -69.37 38.85 44.98
CA ARG A 4 -70.07 37.69 44.36
C ARG A 4 -69.06 36.58 44.16
N CYS A 5 -69.23 35.47 44.85
CA CYS A 5 -68.59 34.19 44.52
C CYS A 5 -69.38 33.61 43.35
N LEU A 6 -68.66 33.33 42.26
CA LEU A 6 -69.20 32.53 41.15
C LEU A 6 -69.07 31.04 41.50
N PRO A 7 -70.12 30.26 41.49
CA PRO A 7 -70.05 28.81 41.60
C PRO A 7 -69.75 28.19 40.23
N ASP A 8 -69.02 27.14 40.22
CA ASP A 8 -68.85 26.15 39.18
C ASP A 8 -67.45 26.08 38.54
N ARG A 9 -66.52 25.63 39.33
CA ARG A 9 -65.39 24.83 38.77
C ARG A 9 -65.46 23.48 39.43
N ARG A 10 -65.98 22.49 38.71
CA ARG A 10 -65.86 21.09 39.06
C ARG A 10 -64.36 20.76 39.02
N CYS A 11 -63.80 20.58 40.21
CA CYS A 11 -62.51 19.92 40.33
C CYS A 11 -62.68 18.48 39.88
N LEU A 12 -62.22 18.24 38.67
CA LEU A 12 -62.03 16.86 38.20
C LEU A 12 -61.01 16.22 39.13
N PRO A 13 -61.34 15.05 39.75
CA PRO A 13 -60.34 14.34 40.55
C PRO A 13 -59.21 13.89 39.62
N ASP A 14 -58.03 14.42 39.86
CA ASP A 14 -56.82 13.97 39.22
C ASP A 14 -56.65 12.49 39.57
N ARG A 15 -57.04 11.61 38.64
CA ARG A 15 -56.91 10.18 38.77
C ARG A 15 -55.43 9.85 38.73
N GLN A 16 -54.74 9.92 39.87
CA GLN A 16 -53.44 9.33 40.07
C GLN A 16 -53.57 7.83 39.83
N ARG A 17 -53.34 7.43 38.54
CA ARG A 17 -53.17 6.03 38.19
C ARG A 17 -51.81 5.61 38.67
N GLY A 18 -51.75 4.93 39.81
CA GLY A 18 -50.55 4.26 40.27
C GLY A 18 -50.16 3.19 39.27
N PHE A 19 -48.87 3.15 38.91
CA PHE A 19 -48.31 2.10 38.04
C PHE A 19 -48.53 0.73 38.73
N THR A 20 -49.03 -0.21 37.96
CA THR A 20 -49.16 -1.58 38.44
C THR A 20 -47.82 -2.28 38.41
N LEU A 21 -47.56 -3.20 39.36
CA LEU A 21 -46.33 -3.99 39.42
C LEU A 21 -46.11 -4.78 38.11
N LEU A 22 -47.21 -5.24 37.49
CA LEU A 22 -47.18 -5.92 36.20
C LEU A 22 -46.67 -4.99 35.07
N GLU A 23 -47.11 -3.72 35.03
CA GLU A 23 -46.70 -2.76 34.02
C GLU A 23 -45.20 -2.45 34.07
N MET A 24 -44.65 -2.32 35.29
CA MET A 24 -43.22 -2.18 35.51
C MET A 24 -42.44 -3.41 35.07
N LEU A 25 -42.96 -4.61 35.31
CA LEU A 25 -42.31 -5.83 34.89
C LEU A 25 -42.28 -5.94 33.35
N VAL A 26 -43.40 -5.66 32.69
CA VAL A 26 -43.47 -5.68 31.23
C VAL A 26 -42.57 -4.61 30.63
N ALA A 27 -42.52 -3.40 31.22
CA ALA A 27 -41.63 -2.32 30.74
C ALA A 27 -40.15 -2.71 30.83
N LEU A 28 -39.72 -3.36 31.92
CA LEU A 28 -38.36 -3.85 32.08
C LEU A 28 -38.00 -4.94 31.07
N VAL A 29 -38.94 -5.88 30.80
CA VAL A 29 -38.72 -6.94 29.81
C VAL A 29 -38.58 -6.32 28.41
N VAL A 30 -39.46 -5.39 28.03
CA VAL A 30 -39.36 -4.69 26.72
C VAL A 30 -38.06 -3.90 26.63
N LEU A 31 -37.68 -3.18 27.69
CA LEU A 31 -36.42 -2.44 27.73
C LEU A 31 -35.24 -3.40 27.57
N GLY A 32 -35.26 -4.54 28.23
CA GLY A 32 -34.24 -5.58 28.07
C GLY A 32 -34.08 -6.07 26.63
N PHE A 33 -35.19 -6.35 25.96
CA PHE A 33 -35.16 -6.72 24.55
C PHE A 33 -34.62 -5.61 23.65
N LEU A 34 -34.99 -4.37 23.90
CA LEU A 34 -34.47 -3.22 23.13
C LEU A 34 -32.95 -3.05 23.30
N VAL A 35 -32.44 -3.19 24.52
CA VAL A 35 -31.01 -3.09 24.79
C VAL A 35 -30.25 -4.24 24.11
N VAL A 36 -30.76 -5.47 24.19
CA VAL A 36 -30.15 -6.63 23.51
C VAL A 36 -30.18 -6.42 21.99
N GLY A 37 -31.32 -6.01 21.43
CA GLY A 37 -31.46 -5.75 19.99
C GLY A 37 -30.49 -4.66 19.51
N LEU A 38 -30.37 -3.57 20.25
CA LEU A 38 -29.45 -2.46 19.93
C LEU A 38 -27.99 -2.93 19.97
N THR A 39 -27.60 -3.67 21.00
CA THR A 39 -26.22 -4.17 21.13
C THR A 39 -25.86 -5.14 20.02
N GLN A 40 -26.77 -6.02 19.60
CA GLN A 40 -26.54 -6.93 18.46
C GLN A 40 -26.46 -6.16 17.14
N GLY A 41 -27.31 -5.15 16.92
CA GLY A 41 -27.26 -4.29 15.75
C GLY A 41 -25.95 -3.52 15.61
N VAL A 42 -25.45 -2.94 16.70
CA VAL A 42 -24.15 -2.25 16.73
C VAL A 42 -23.01 -3.21 16.43
N ARG A 43 -22.98 -4.40 17.04
CA ARG A 43 -21.94 -5.41 16.78
C ARG A 43 -21.92 -5.84 15.32
N ALA A 44 -23.07 -6.13 14.74
CA ALA A 44 -23.18 -6.49 13.32
C ALA A 44 -22.71 -5.36 12.39
N GLY A 45 -23.09 -4.13 12.68
CA GLY A 45 -22.66 -2.94 11.93
C GLY A 45 -21.14 -2.74 11.98
N LEU A 46 -20.53 -2.87 13.16
CA LEU A 46 -19.08 -2.76 13.32
C LEU A 46 -18.32 -3.87 12.57
N ALA A 47 -18.82 -5.11 12.60
CA ALA A 47 -18.20 -6.22 11.87
C ALA A 47 -18.22 -6.00 10.35
N LEU A 48 -19.33 -5.53 9.80
CA LEU A 48 -19.43 -5.17 8.38
C LEU A 48 -18.48 -4.03 8.01
N TRP A 49 -18.40 -3.00 8.86
CA TRP A 49 -17.52 -1.86 8.62
C TRP A 49 -16.04 -2.23 8.69
N GLN A 50 -15.64 -3.09 9.61
CA GLN A 50 -14.28 -3.61 9.70
C GLN A 50 -13.90 -4.42 8.46
N ALA A 51 -14.78 -5.29 7.97
CA ALA A 51 -14.56 -6.07 6.76
C ALA A 51 -14.39 -5.16 5.52
N GLN A 52 -15.18 -4.09 5.44
CA GLN A 52 -15.09 -3.11 4.33
C GLN A 52 -13.81 -2.28 4.42
N ARG A 53 -13.43 -1.81 5.61
CA ARG A 53 -12.16 -1.10 5.84
C ARG A 53 -10.97 -1.94 5.44
N GLN A 54 -10.93 -3.20 5.83
CA GLN A 54 -9.82 -4.09 5.51
C GLN A 54 -9.62 -4.26 3.99
N ARG A 55 -10.71 -4.34 3.21
CA ARG A 55 -10.65 -4.37 1.74
C ARG A 55 -10.11 -3.07 1.15
N LEU A 56 -10.56 -1.92 1.64
CA LEU A 56 -10.10 -0.61 1.18
C LEU A 56 -8.61 -0.40 1.48
N THR A 57 -8.15 -0.79 2.67
CA THR A 57 -6.73 -0.71 3.05
C THR A 57 -5.86 -1.57 2.14
N GLN A 58 -6.26 -2.82 1.89
CA GLN A 58 -5.51 -3.72 1.01
C GLN A 58 -5.37 -3.16 -0.42
N THR A 59 -6.43 -2.56 -0.96
CA THR A 59 -6.39 -1.94 -2.30
C THR A 59 -5.50 -0.70 -2.29
N ALA A 60 -5.60 0.13 -1.24
CA ALA A 60 -4.79 1.33 -1.10
C ALA A 60 -3.30 1.01 -0.97
N ASP A 61 -2.94 -0.06 -0.27
CA ASP A 61 -1.55 -0.52 -0.11
C ASP A 61 -0.97 -0.99 -1.46
N LEU A 62 -1.75 -1.73 -2.26
CA LEU A 62 -1.35 -2.14 -3.60
C LEU A 62 -1.14 -0.94 -4.52
N ASP A 63 -2.06 0.02 -4.50
CA ASP A 63 -1.96 1.24 -5.31
C ASP A 63 -0.76 2.11 -4.88
N ALA A 64 -0.48 2.19 -3.59
CA ALA A 64 0.69 2.91 -3.06
C ALA A 64 1.99 2.25 -3.53
N ALA A 65 2.09 0.92 -3.44
CA ALA A 65 3.22 0.15 -3.93
C ALA A 65 3.41 0.33 -5.45
N ALA A 66 2.32 0.28 -6.23
CA ALA A 66 2.37 0.48 -7.67
C ALA A 66 2.85 1.89 -8.05
N ARG A 67 2.36 2.92 -7.35
CA ARG A 67 2.82 4.30 -7.58
C ARG A 67 4.29 4.47 -7.24
N MET A 68 4.73 3.95 -6.08
CA MET A 68 6.13 4.02 -5.67
C MET A 68 7.04 3.34 -6.69
N LEU A 69 6.73 2.11 -7.09
CA LEU A 69 7.51 1.37 -8.09
C LEU A 69 7.55 2.11 -9.42
N ARG A 70 6.42 2.65 -9.89
CA ARG A 70 6.38 3.42 -11.13
C ARG A 70 7.29 4.63 -11.05
N VAL A 71 7.28 5.37 -9.95
CA VAL A 71 8.15 6.53 -9.74
C VAL A 71 9.62 6.09 -9.77
N LEU A 72 9.98 5.06 -9.01
CA LEU A 72 11.36 4.57 -8.96
C LEU A 72 11.86 4.09 -10.32
N LEU A 73 11.06 3.33 -11.05
CA LEU A 73 11.42 2.80 -12.36
C LEU A 73 11.49 3.91 -13.45
N THR A 74 10.60 4.89 -13.40
CA THR A 74 10.62 5.99 -14.36
C THR A 74 11.72 7.01 -14.09
N GLN A 75 12.18 7.13 -12.85
CA GLN A 75 13.24 8.07 -12.47
C GLN A 75 14.64 7.46 -12.54
N MET A 76 14.79 6.25 -13.06
CA MET A 76 16.12 5.67 -13.29
C MET A 76 16.93 6.58 -14.20
N PRO A 77 18.18 6.93 -13.81
CA PRO A 77 19.05 7.68 -14.70
C PRO A 77 19.44 6.84 -15.91
N ALA A 78 19.32 7.42 -17.09
CA ALA A 78 19.70 6.78 -18.35
C ALA A 78 21.22 6.73 -18.59
N ILE A 79 22.00 7.35 -17.71
CA ILE A 79 23.44 7.45 -17.87
C ILE A 79 24.07 6.31 -17.09
N PRO A 80 24.88 5.43 -17.74
CA PRO A 80 25.79 4.59 -17.02
C PRO A 80 26.69 5.54 -16.22
N VAL A 81 26.65 5.46 -14.90
CA VAL A 81 27.60 6.19 -14.09
C VAL A 81 28.96 5.58 -14.41
N SER A 82 29.70 6.28 -15.29
CA SER A 82 31.06 5.89 -15.68
C SER A 82 31.97 6.11 -14.49
N GLU A 83 31.91 5.23 -13.52
CA GLU A 83 32.86 5.14 -12.44
C GLU A 83 33.92 4.13 -12.83
N PRO A 84 35.22 4.44 -12.60
CA PRO A 84 36.29 3.49 -12.87
C PRO A 84 36.04 2.21 -12.05
N ALA A 85 36.19 1.08 -12.71
CA ALA A 85 35.94 -0.30 -12.23
C ALA A 85 36.79 -0.75 -11.05
N SER A 86 37.00 0.09 -10.03
CA SER A 86 37.80 -0.23 -8.84
C SER A 86 36.98 -0.61 -7.60
N SER A 87 35.65 -0.66 -7.69
CA SER A 87 34.87 -1.31 -6.63
C SER A 87 34.54 -2.75 -7.03
N ASN A 88 34.98 -3.71 -6.22
CA ASN A 88 34.78 -5.15 -6.37
C ASN A 88 33.30 -5.62 -6.39
N ASN A 89 32.37 -4.72 -6.59
CA ASN A 89 30.96 -4.98 -6.85
C ASN A 89 30.53 -4.10 -8.04
N GLY A 90 30.81 -4.53 -9.25
CA GLY A 90 30.45 -3.91 -10.53
C GLY A 90 28.97 -3.43 -10.66
N ALA A 91 28.58 -2.52 -9.80
CA ALA A 91 27.19 -2.10 -9.56
C ALA A 91 26.80 -0.84 -10.33
N THR A 92 27.41 -0.59 -11.47
CA THR A 92 26.96 0.45 -12.40
C THR A 92 26.13 -0.08 -13.55
N ALA A 93 26.01 -1.38 -13.68
CA ALA A 93 25.18 -2.00 -14.69
C ALA A 93 23.79 -2.33 -14.12
N THR A 94 22.76 -2.00 -14.87
CA THR A 94 21.41 -2.44 -14.58
C THR A 94 21.35 -3.96 -14.79
N LYS A 95 21.02 -4.69 -13.72
CA LYS A 95 20.93 -6.15 -13.75
C LYS A 95 19.53 -6.61 -13.44
N GLY A 96 18.97 -7.43 -14.32
CA GLY A 96 17.64 -7.98 -14.20
C GLY A 96 17.61 -9.48 -14.38
N SER A 97 16.84 -10.17 -13.53
CA SER A 97 16.41 -11.56 -13.68
C SER A 97 14.88 -11.63 -13.70
N ALA A 98 14.32 -12.82 -13.83
CA ALA A 98 12.87 -13.00 -13.83
C ALA A 98 12.18 -12.60 -12.52
N ASP A 99 12.91 -12.54 -11.40
CA ASP A 99 12.41 -12.32 -10.04
C ASP A 99 13.12 -11.20 -9.29
N ARG A 100 14.13 -10.55 -9.89
CA ARG A 100 14.93 -9.51 -9.26
C ARG A 100 15.41 -8.48 -10.27
N PHE A 101 15.35 -7.21 -9.90
CA PHE A 101 15.83 -6.11 -10.73
C PHE A 101 16.63 -5.12 -9.87
N ALA A 102 17.91 -4.98 -10.20
CA ALA A 102 18.84 -4.08 -9.51
C ALA A 102 19.22 -2.90 -10.41
N PHE A 103 19.16 -1.69 -9.87
CA PHE A 103 19.46 -0.45 -10.57
C PHE A 103 19.85 0.65 -9.59
N VAL A 104 20.48 1.72 -10.09
CA VAL A 104 20.70 2.93 -9.32
C VAL A 104 19.51 3.88 -9.56
N GLY A 105 18.99 4.47 -8.50
CA GLY A 105 17.85 5.38 -8.60
C GLY A 105 17.83 6.41 -7.48
N ASP A 106 16.92 7.37 -7.60
CA ASP A 106 16.71 8.40 -6.59
C ASP A 106 15.54 7.97 -5.67
N LEU A 107 15.86 7.68 -4.40
CA LEU A 107 14.90 7.28 -3.38
C LEU A 107 14.39 8.53 -2.65
N PRO A 108 13.08 8.77 -2.57
CA PRO A 108 12.53 9.84 -1.75
C PRO A 108 12.76 9.53 -0.27
N THR A 109 13.44 10.43 0.45
CA THR A 109 13.78 10.28 1.87
C THR A 109 12.86 11.06 2.81
N GLY A 110 11.74 11.60 2.31
CA GLY A 110 10.83 12.48 3.04
C GLY A 110 11.19 13.96 2.89
N PHE A 111 10.29 14.84 3.30
CA PHE A 111 10.46 16.31 3.24
C PHE A 111 10.91 16.87 1.86
N GLY A 112 10.54 16.18 0.77
CA GLY A 112 10.88 16.64 -0.58
C GLY A 112 12.34 16.42 -1.01
N THR A 113 13.14 15.74 -0.19
CA THR A 113 14.53 15.39 -0.54
C THR A 113 14.60 14.01 -1.17
N THR A 114 15.50 13.86 -2.15
CA THR A 114 15.82 12.57 -2.77
C THR A 114 17.25 12.22 -2.50
N ARG A 115 17.54 10.92 -2.35
CA ARG A 115 18.87 10.41 -2.16
C ARG A 115 19.16 9.32 -3.17
N ARG A 116 20.28 9.42 -3.84
CA ARG A 116 20.74 8.36 -4.74
C ARG A 116 21.04 7.09 -3.97
N ALA A 117 20.51 5.97 -4.44
CA ALA A 117 20.62 4.68 -3.79
C ALA A 117 20.77 3.55 -4.82
N ASP A 118 21.49 2.50 -4.41
CA ASP A 118 21.47 1.22 -5.10
C ASP A 118 20.19 0.49 -4.67
N ILE A 119 19.29 0.27 -5.59
CA ILE A 119 17.95 -0.25 -5.35
C ILE A 119 17.84 -1.62 -5.99
N THR A 120 17.29 -2.57 -5.25
CA THR A 120 16.91 -3.88 -5.78
C THR A 120 15.46 -4.14 -5.45
N VAL A 121 14.64 -4.32 -6.47
CA VAL A 121 13.28 -4.83 -6.35
C VAL A 121 13.32 -6.34 -6.54
N GLY A 122 12.73 -7.10 -5.64
CA GLY A 122 12.80 -8.55 -5.71
C GLY A 122 11.71 -9.26 -4.92
N PHE A 123 11.71 -10.58 -5.02
CA PHE A 123 10.82 -11.48 -4.31
C PHE A 123 11.54 -12.14 -3.14
N ASN A 124 10.97 -12.01 -1.95
CA ASN A 124 11.50 -12.63 -0.73
C ASN A 124 10.35 -13.03 0.21
N HIS A 125 10.36 -14.28 0.71
CA HIS A 125 9.37 -14.79 1.67
C HIS A 125 7.91 -14.42 1.34
N GLN A 126 7.43 -14.73 0.12
CA GLN A 126 6.07 -14.41 -0.36
C GLN A 126 5.74 -12.91 -0.34
N SER A 127 6.76 -12.08 -0.45
CA SER A 127 6.62 -10.62 -0.43
C SER A 127 7.42 -9.99 -1.55
N LEU A 128 6.86 -8.93 -2.13
CA LEU A 128 7.60 -7.99 -2.94
C LEU A 128 8.39 -7.08 -2.01
N VAL A 129 9.70 -7.09 -2.15
CA VAL A 129 10.60 -6.31 -1.30
C VAL A 129 11.41 -5.32 -2.10
N LEU A 130 11.67 -4.19 -1.49
CA LEU A 130 12.61 -3.18 -1.94
C LEU A 130 13.82 -3.20 -1.01
N LEU A 131 14.97 -3.59 -1.56
CA LEU A 131 16.24 -3.55 -0.88
C LEU A 131 17.00 -2.32 -1.35
N TRP A 132 17.60 -1.55 -0.46
CA TRP A 132 18.35 -0.38 -0.88
C TRP A 132 19.52 -0.08 0.05
N THR A 133 20.58 0.53 -0.53
CA THR A 133 21.71 1.11 0.17
C THR A 133 22.01 2.48 -0.42
N PRO A 134 22.47 3.45 0.40
CA PRO A 134 22.90 4.74 -0.16
C PRO A 134 23.99 4.54 -1.19
N HIS A 135 23.80 5.11 -2.39
CA HIS A 135 24.82 5.12 -3.43
C HIS A 135 25.91 6.13 -3.06
N ARG A 136 27.18 5.71 -3.01
CA ARG A 136 28.32 6.59 -2.72
C ARG A 136 29.40 6.43 -3.76
N HIS A 137 29.95 7.56 -4.15
CA HIS A 137 31.08 7.65 -5.07
C HIS A 137 32.45 7.47 -4.42
N GLU A 138 32.50 7.42 -3.09
CA GLU A 138 33.76 7.37 -2.34
C GLU A 138 34.08 5.97 -1.84
N PHE A 139 35.38 5.65 -1.76
CA PHE A 139 35.89 4.44 -1.11
C PHE A 139 35.39 4.38 0.33
N TRP A 140 34.79 3.27 0.68
CA TRP A 140 34.34 3.03 2.05
C TRP A 140 35.54 2.84 2.97
N SER A 141 35.90 3.84 3.75
CA SER A 141 36.80 3.72 4.88
C SER A 141 36.13 3.14 6.13
N THR A 142 34.81 3.01 6.10
CA THR A 142 33.92 2.49 7.16
C THR A 142 33.14 1.28 6.68
N PRO A 143 32.69 0.38 7.57
CA PRO A 143 31.89 -0.76 7.17
C PRO A 143 30.64 -0.31 6.36
N ARG A 144 30.34 -1.06 5.30
CA ARG A 144 29.20 -0.80 4.41
C ARG A 144 27.91 -0.72 5.24
N PRO A 145 27.05 0.29 5.03
CA PRO A 145 25.79 0.34 5.75
C PRO A 145 24.97 -0.93 5.49
N PRO A 146 24.22 -1.40 6.47
CA PRO A 146 23.38 -2.56 6.32
C PRO A 146 22.36 -2.32 5.19
N LEU A 147 22.08 -3.39 4.44
CA LEU A 147 21.03 -3.37 3.43
C LEU A 147 19.68 -3.12 4.10
N ALA A 148 19.02 -2.03 3.76
CA ALA A 148 17.67 -1.75 4.25
C ALA A 148 16.67 -2.52 3.39
N GLU A 149 15.75 -3.22 4.05
CA GLU A 149 14.66 -3.96 3.41
C GLU A 149 13.32 -3.32 3.76
N THR A 150 12.50 -3.10 2.73
CA THR A 150 11.14 -2.58 2.88
C THR A 150 10.18 -3.50 2.15
N GLY A 151 9.26 -4.14 2.89
CA GLY A 151 8.18 -4.92 2.31
C GLY A 151 7.14 -4.00 1.65
N LEU A 152 6.86 -4.22 0.37
CA LEU A 152 5.89 -3.43 -0.39
C LEU A 152 4.52 -4.13 -0.48
N VAL A 153 4.51 -5.42 -0.78
CA VAL A 153 3.30 -6.23 -0.94
C VAL A 153 3.55 -7.61 -0.36
N HIS A 154 2.66 -8.07 0.52
CA HIS A 154 2.75 -9.39 1.15
C HIS A 154 1.76 -10.38 0.55
N GLY A 155 2.05 -11.69 0.71
CA GLY A 155 1.17 -12.78 0.28
C GLY A 155 1.12 -12.94 -1.24
N ILE A 156 2.21 -12.69 -1.94
CA ILE A 156 2.36 -13.00 -3.35
C ILE A 156 2.96 -14.40 -3.50
N GLU A 157 2.53 -15.12 -4.52
CA GLU A 157 3.07 -16.44 -4.85
C GLU A 157 4.33 -16.31 -5.70
N ARG A 158 4.32 -15.36 -6.65
CA ARG A 158 5.44 -15.17 -7.59
C ARG A 158 5.48 -13.74 -8.11
N LEU A 159 6.70 -13.25 -8.32
CA LEU A 159 7.03 -12.05 -9.07
C LEU A 159 7.52 -12.45 -10.46
N GLU A 160 7.03 -11.81 -11.50
CA GLU A 160 7.51 -11.96 -12.88
C GLU A 160 7.97 -10.61 -13.40
N LEU A 161 9.24 -10.53 -13.76
CA LEU A 161 9.86 -9.37 -14.38
C LEU A 161 10.19 -9.68 -15.84
N ALA A 162 9.98 -8.70 -16.69
CA ALA A 162 10.41 -8.76 -18.09
C ALA A 162 10.88 -7.38 -18.55
N TYR A 163 11.83 -7.37 -19.44
CA TYR A 163 12.56 -6.22 -19.91
C TYR A 163 12.42 -6.10 -21.41
N TRP A 164 12.10 -4.91 -21.92
CA TRP A 164 12.05 -4.64 -23.34
C TRP A 164 13.24 -3.80 -23.75
N GLY A 165 13.89 -4.19 -24.81
CA GLY A 165 15.02 -3.46 -25.39
C GLY A 165 15.89 -4.37 -26.26
N ALA A 166 16.93 -3.80 -26.87
CA ALA A 166 17.95 -4.56 -27.55
C ALA A 166 19.04 -5.00 -26.57
N PRO A 167 19.31 -6.31 -26.41
CA PRO A 167 20.32 -6.79 -25.45
C PRO A 167 21.75 -6.36 -25.80
N ALA A 168 22.01 -6.09 -27.08
CA ALA A 168 23.29 -5.57 -27.56
C ALA A 168 23.07 -4.68 -28.80
N PRO A 169 24.01 -3.77 -29.11
CA PRO A 169 23.95 -2.96 -30.31
C PRO A 169 23.79 -3.80 -31.59
N GLY A 170 22.80 -3.47 -32.42
CA GLY A 170 22.52 -4.18 -33.67
C GLY A 170 21.61 -5.40 -33.54
N GLN A 171 21.20 -5.79 -32.34
CA GLN A 171 20.18 -6.83 -32.14
C GLN A 171 18.77 -6.23 -32.13
N PRO A 172 17.74 -7.00 -32.58
CA PRO A 172 16.37 -6.53 -32.54
C PRO A 172 15.88 -6.39 -31.10
N ALA A 173 15.12 -5.33 -30.83
CA ALA A 173 14.47 -5.15 -29.54
C ALA A 173 13.37 -6.20 -29.32
N GLY A 174 13.28 -6.72 -28.11
CA GLY A 174 12.30 -7.75 -27.74
C GLY A 174 12.11 -7.85 -26.23
N TRP A 175 11.05 -8.60 -25.82
CA TRP A 175 10.85 -8.94 -24.42
C TRP A 175 11.78 -10.07 -24.01
N GLN A 176 12.49 -9.88 -22.89
CA GLN A 176 13.40 -10.84 -22.30
C GLN A 176 13.27 -10.88 -20.79
N THR A 177 13.60 -12.01 -20.18
CA THR A 177 13.50 -12.23 -18.72
C THR A 177 14.81 -11.96 -17.99
N GLN A 178 15.88 -11.65 -18.72
CA GLN A 178 17.17 -11.29 -18.18
C GLN A 178 17.64 -9.99 -18.81
N TRP A 179 18.29 -9.15 -18.02
CA TRP A 179 18.90 -7.92 -18.48
C TRP A 179 20.28 -7.77 -17.83
N ASP A 180 21.29 -7.63 -18.64
CA ASP A 180 22.67 -7.39 -18.18
C ASP A 180 23.34 -6.41 -19.17
N GLY A 181 23.01 -5.15 -19.03
CA GLY A 181 23.49 -4.10 -19.92
C GLY A 181 23.92 -2.86 -19.15
N PRO A 182 24.83 -2.07 -19.76
CA PRO A 182 25.25 -0.79 -19.18
C PRO A 182 24.12 0.22 -19.15
N GLU A 183 23.17 0.11 -20.05
CA GLU A 183 22.01 0.99 -20.14
C GLU A 183 20.76 0.33 -19.56
N PRO A 184 19.83 1.10 -19.01
CA PRO A 184 18.56 0.55 -18.56
C PRO A 184 17.73 0.06 -19.76
N PRO A 185 16.83 -0.92 -19.56
CA PRO A 185 15.89 -1.35 -20.59
C PRO A 185 14.92 -0.22 -20.96
N ASP A 186 14.40 -0.20 -22.18
CA ASP A 186 13.41 0.78 -22.63
C ASP A 186 12.11 0.68 -21.84
N LEU A 187 11.67 -0.56 -21.50
CA LEU A 187 10.51 -0.84 -20.66
C LEU A 187 10.83 -1.94 -19.66
N VAL A 188 10.29 -1.78 -18.45
CA VAL A 188 10.27 -2.82 -17.43
C VAL A 188 8.82 -3.20 -17.16
N ARG A 189 8.49 -4.48 -17.26
CA ARG A 189 7.19 -5.02 -16.89
C ARG A 189 7.33 -5.79 -15.58
N LEU A 190 6.47 -5.47 -14.64
CA LEU A 190 6.37 -6.12 -13.34
C LEU A 190 4.96 -6.67 -13.17
N ARG A 191 4.85 -7.98 -12.95
CA ARG A 191 3.62 -8.71 -12.70
C ARG A 191 3.69 -9.42 -11.36
N LEU A 192 2.66 -9.26 -10.53
CA LEU A 192 2.49 -10.00 -9.29
C LEU A 192 1.44 -11.08 -9.46
N ILE A 193 1.78 -12.29 -9.04
CA ILE A 193 0.88 -13.44 -9.03
C ILE A 193 0.57 -13.74 -7.57
N PHE A 194 -0.72 -13.69 -7.22
CA PHE A 194 -1.21 -14.03 -5.89
C PHE A 194 -1.61 -15.51 -5.82
N ALA A 195 -1.62 -16.06 -4.61
CA ALA A 195 -2.03 -17.42 -4.35
C ALA A 195 -3.46 -17.70 -4.85
N LYS A 196 -3.74 -18.93 -5.21
CA LYS A 196 -5.06 -19.37 -5.68
C LYS A 196 -6.13 -19.10 -4.62
N GLY A 197 -7.16 -18.35 -5.00
CA GLY A 197 -8.24 -17.93 -4.10
C GLY A 197 -8.08 -16.52 -3.52
N ASP A 198 -6.95 -15.86 -3.71
CA ASP A 198 -6.78 -14.44 -3.36
C ASP A 198 -7.64 -13.57 -4.29
N ARG A 199 -8.35 -12.62 -3.72
CA ARG A 199 -9.22 -11.69 -4.46
C ARG A 199 -8.50 -10.42 -4.90
N ARG A 200 -7.28 -10.20 -4.43
CA ARG A 200 -6.48 -9.04 -4.83
C ARG A 200 -6.13 -9.14 -6.31
N ARG A 201 -6.13 -8.01 -6.99
CA ARG A 201 -5.75 -7.90 -8.39
C ARG A 201 -4.64 -6.88 -8.51
N TRP A 202 -3.59 -7.24 -9.22
CA TRP A 202 -2.51 -6.34 -9.58
C TRP A 202 -2.42 -6.29 -11.10
N PRO A 203 -2.68 -5.13 -11.72
CA PRO A 203 -2.49 -4.98 -13.15
C PRO A 203 -0.99 -5.00 -13.47
N ASP A 204 -0.64 -5.47 -14.67
CA ASP A 204 0.75 -5.41 -15.12
C ASP A 204 1.26 -3.96 -15.05
N LEU A 205 2.29 -3.75 -14.27
CA LEU A 205 2.95 -2.46 -14.20
C LEU A 205 4.01 -2.40 -15.27
N ILE A 206 3.82 -1.52 -16.25
CA ILE A 206 4.82 -1.24 -17.28
C ILE A 206 5.35 0.17 -17.02
N ALA A 207 6.66 0.29 -16.89
CA ALA A 207 7.35 1.56 -16.68
C ALA A 207 8.45 1.75 -17.72
N ALA A 208 8.54 2.95 -18.28
CA ALA A 208 9.62 3.38 -19.15
C ALA A 208 10.59 4.25 -18.35
N PRO A 209 11.85 3.86 -18.17
CA PRO A 209 12.88 4.74 -17.66
C PRO A 209 12.96 6.01 -18.50
N ARG A 210 13.07 7.16 -17.87
CA ARG A 210 13.21 8.43 -18.59
C ARG A 210 14.61 8.51 -19.19
N LEU A 211 14.72 8.24 -20.46
CA LEU A 211 15.92 8.56 -21.23
C LEU A 211 16.09 10.08 -21.24
N ARG A 212 16.91 10.66 -20.37
CA ARG A 212 17.39 12.02 -20.56
C ARG A 212 18.34 12.01 -21.76
N ARG A 213 17.80 12.24 -22.94
CA ARG A 213 18.67 12.64 -24.06
C ARG A 213 19.38 13.92 -23.62
N GLN A 214 20.69 13.86 -23.47
CA GLN A 214 21.50 15.07 -23.42
C GLN A 214 21.33 15.75 -24.77
N GLN A 215 20.75 16.95 -24.79
CA GLN A 215 20.85 17.89 -25.89
C GLN A 215 22.19 18.61 -25.80
#